data_a37126ed0028668431b0bb4d82348f0b
#
_entry.id   a37126ed0028668431b0bb4d82348f0b
#
_cell.length_a   1.000
_cell.length_b   1.000
_cell.length_c   1.000
_cell.angle_alpha   90.00
_cell.angle_beta   90.00
_cell.angle_gamma   90.00
#
_symmetry.space_group_name_H-M   'P 1'
#
loop_
_entity.id
_entity.type
_entity.pdbx_description
1 polymer ?
#
loop_
_entity_poly.entity_id
_entity_poly.type
_entity_poly.pdbx_seq_one_letter_code
_entity_poly.pdbx_strand_id
1 'polypeptide(L)'
;QKNNSTKQTAVPPGKSSSEGGDLKVEINQEKTSGNSNTITFDITVTNTGSSPVPVKDLNILYYFTAEGAANDSMKMWCDNSAITSESNYSTVEGVSGSFSNVSTPESTADTVCSICATDEKSIGENEMWKIQLRINKSDWSDFDLSNDYSAGNAEHITVKNNGKVVLGKEI
;
A
#
# COMPACT_ATOMS: atom_id res chain seq x y z
N GLN A 1 33.46 -25.53 18.93
CA GLN A 1 32.91 -24.38 18.19
C GLN A 1 31.54 -24.75 17.62
N LYS A 2 30.46 -24.24 18.22
CA LYS A 2 29.11 -24.39 17.69
C LYS A 2 28.84 -23.22 16.74
N ASN A 3 28.79 -23.50 15.45
CA ASN A 3 28.28 -22.55 14.45
C ASN A 3 26.76 -22.40 14.65
N ASN A 4 26.33 -21.30 15.24
CA ASN A 4 24.95 -20.90 15.29
C ASN A 4 24.62 -20.16 13.97
N SER A 5 24.28 -20.93 12.94
CA SER A 5 23.72 -20.40 11.73
C SER A 5 22.24 -20.05 12.00
N THR A 6 21.99 -18.79 12.28
CA THR A 6 20.62 -18.27 12.30
C THR A 6 20.07 -18.38 10.88
N LYS A 7 19.20 -19.35 10.67
CA LYS A 7 18.42 -19.46 9.42
C LYS A 7 17.56 -18.21 9.30
N GLN A 8 18.01 -17.26 8.50
CA GLN A 8 17.19 -16.13 8.08
C GLN A 8 16.04 -16.69 7.24
N THR A 9 14.81 -16.61 7.77
CA THR A 9 13.63 -17.04 7.03
C THR A 9 13.46 -16.09 5.84
N ALA A 10 13.58 -16.61 4.63
CA ALA A 10 13.36 -15.83 3.42
C ALA A 10 11.93 -15.28 3.41
N VAL A 11 11.78 -13.96 3.23
CA VAL A 11 10.47 -13.32 3.09
C VAL A 11 9.89 -13.77 1.75
N PRO A 12 8.63 -14.26 1.70
CA PRO A 12 7.98 -14.65 0.45
C PRO A 12 7.98 -13.49 -0.56
N PRO A 13 8.16 -13.76 -1.89
CA PRO A 13 8.01 -12.73 -2.91
C PRO A 13 6.67 -12.01 -2.79
N GLY A 14 6.68 -10.67 -2.92
CA GLY A 14 5.48 -9.86 -2.87
C GLY A 14 4.96 -9.53 -1.47
N LYS A 15 5.70 -9.91 -0.43
CA LYS A 15 5.34 -9.62 0.96
C LYS A 15 6.51 -8.94 1.67
N SER A 16 6.30 -7.72 2.15
CA SER A 16 7.33 -6.95 2.84
C SER A 16 6.73 -5.92 3.78
N SER A 17 7.56 -5.32 4.63
CA SER A 17 7.17 -4.29 5.58
C SER A 17 8.20 -3.16 5.63
N SER A 18 7.74 -1.96 5.99
CA SER A 18 8.56 -0.79 6.28
C SER A 18 8.06 -0.14 7.55
N GLU A 19 8.95 0.33 8.40
CA GLU A 19 8.62 0.90 9.70
C GLU A 19 9.34 2.22 9.89
N GLY A 20 8.64 3.20 10.49
CA GLY A 20 9.21 4.50 10.81
C GLY A 20 8.27 5.30 11.70
N GLY A 21 8.83 6.06 12.65
CA GLY A 21 8.05 6.80 13.62
C GLY A 21 7.08 5.88 14.37
N ASP A 22 5.80 6.24 14.36
CA ASP A 22 4.74 5.52 15.06
C ASP A 22 3.91 4.61 14.14
N LEU A 23 4.35 4.38 12.91
CA LEU A 23 3.63 3.56 11.93
C LEU A 23 4.53 2.49 11.32
N LYS A 24 3.87 1.39 10.96
CA LYS A 24 4.42 0.32 10.13
C LYS A 24 3.47 0.08 8.97
N VAL A 25 4.00 -0.01 7.75
CA VAL A 25 3.23 -0.40 6.58
C VAL A 25 3.70 -1.76 6.08
N GLU A 26 2.75 -2.62 5.73
CA GLU A 26 3.00 -3.92 5.13
C GLU A 26 2.24 -4.01 3.83
N ILE A 27 2.85 -4.64 2.83
CA ILE A 27 2.18 -5.01 1.59
C ILE A 27 2.22 -6.53 1.42
N ASN A 28 1.12 -7.06 0.93
CA ASN A 28 1.03 -8.43 0.45
C ASN A 28 0.45 -8.38 -0.97
N GLN A 29 1.29 -8.66 -1.94
CA GLN A 29 0.94 -8.66 -3.36
C GLN A 29 1.41 -9.97 -3.97
N GLU A 30 0.46 -10.85 -4.27
CA GLU A 30 0.75 -12.22 -4.71
C GLU A 30 1.42 -12.24 -6.08
N LYS A 31 0.97 -11.40 -7.02
CA LYS A 31 1.55 -11.29 -8.36
C LYS A 31 2.29 -9.96 -8.50
N THR A 32 3.61 -10.03 -8.71
CA THR A 32 4.50 -8.87 -8.82
C THR A 32 5.29 -8.81 -10.12
N SER A 33 4.98 -9.69 -11.07
CA SER A 33 5.64 -9.75 -12.37
C SER A 33 4.71 -10.29 -13.45
N GLY A 34 5.07 -10.06 -14.71
CA GLY A 34 4.27 -10.48 -15.86
C GLY A 34 3.03 -9.63 -16.07
N ASN A 35 2.21 -10.03 -17.03
CA ASN A 35 1.02 -9.28 -17.41
C ASN A 35 -0.20 -9.70 -16.60
N SER A 36 -1.00 -8.73 -16.23
CA SER A 36 -2.29 -8.94 -15.58
C SER A 36 -3.22 -7.76 -15.87
N ASN A 37 -4.50 -8.05 -16.10
CA ASN A 37 -5.49 -6.98 -16.24
C ASN A 37 -5.88 -6.33 -14.90
N THR A 38 -5.36 -6.82 -13.79
CA THR A 38 -5.65 -6.31 -12.45
C THR A 38 -4.39 -6.30 -11.60
N ILE A 39 -4.14 -5.19 -10.92
CA ILE A 39 -3.14 -5.10 -9.86
C ILE A 39 -3.88 -5.34 -8.55
N THR A 40 -3.58 -6.43 -7.84
CA THR A 40 -4.24 -6.82 -6.60
C THR A 40 -3.25 -6.87 -5.46
N PHE A 41 -3.52 -6.11 -4.39
CA PHE A 41 -2.63 -6.07 -3.24
C PHE A 41 -3.38 -5.72 -1.96
N ASP A 42 -2.83 -6.19 -0.83
CA ASP A 42 -3.30 -5.85 0.50
C ASP A 42 -2.29 -4.93 1.18
N ILE A 43 -2.79 -3.88 1.80
CA ILE A 43 -1.99 -2.98 2.64
C ILE A 43 -2.44 -3.14 4.09
N THR A 44 -1.48 -3.21 5.01
CA THR A 44 -1.73 -3.16 6.44
C THR A 44 -0.94 -2.02 7.04
N VAL A 45 -1.62 -1.10 7.72
CA VAL A 45 -1.00 -0.01 8.47
C VAL A 45 -1.19 -0.30 9.96
N THR A 46 -0.08 -0.46 10.68
CA THR A 46 -0.09 -0.70 12.13
C THR A 46 0.32 0.57 12.86
N ASN A 47 -0.45 0.94 13.88
CA ASN A 47 -0.05 1.99 14.81
C ASN A 47 0.87 1.39 15.87
N THR A 48 2.16 1.71 15.79
CA THR A 48 3.19 1.25 16.74
C THR A 48 3.42 2.24 17.88
N GLY A 49 2.77 3.41 17.81
CA GLY A 49 2.80 4.42 18.86
C GLY A 49 1.64 4.28 19.83
N SER A 50 1.55 5.22 20.77
CA SER A 50 0.54 5.21 21.83
C SER A 50 -0.67 6.12 21.54
N SER A 51 -0.54 7.06 20.61
CA SER A 51 -1.63 7.97 20.26
C SER A 51 -2.45 7.42 19.10
N PRO A 52 -3.80 7.53 19.14
CA PRO A 52 -4.63 7.12 18.01
C PRO A 52 -4.28 7.86 16.74
N VAL A 53 -4.32 7.15 15.62
CA VAL A 53 -4.05 7.70 14.28
C VAL A 53 -5.35 7.69 13.46
N PRO A 54 -5.96 8.86 13.17
CA PRO A 54 -7.16 8.91 12.35
C PRO A 54 -6.88 8.41 10.93
N VAL A 55 -7.69 7.48 10.43
CA VAL A 55 -7.50 6.96 9.06
C VAL A 55 -7.70 8.04 8.01
N LYS A 56 -8.56 9.02 8.26
CA LYS A 56 -8.80 10.12 7.32
C LYS A 56 -7.61 11.05 7.13
N ASP A 57 -6.65 11.05 8.05
CA ASP A 57 -5.44 11.85 7.96
C ASP A 57 -4.34 11.17 7.15
N LEU A 58 -4.52 9.89 6.83
CA LEU A 58 -3.52 9.09 6.12
C LEU A 58 -3.73 9.12 4.61
N ASN A 59 -2.62 9.22 3.89
CA ASN A 59 -2.52 9.01 2.45
C ASN A 59 -1.49 7.91 2.20
N ILE A 60 -1.90 6.86 1.51
CA ILE A 60 -1.02 5.77 1.13
C ILE A 60 -0.77 5.87 -0.37
N LEU A 61 0.48 6.00 -0.77
CA LEU A 61 0.90 6.20 -2.16
C LEU A 61 1.53 4.93 -2.71
N TYR A 62 0.89 4.36 -3.73
CA TYR A 62 1.36 3.19 -4.47
C TYR A 62 1.78 3.62 -5.88
N TYR A 63 3.05 3.39 -6.22
CA TYR A 63 3.64 3.81 -7.50
C TYR A 63 3.73 2.65 -8.47
N PHE A 64 3.32 2.88 -9.71
CA PHE A 64 3.30 1.85 -10.75
C PHE A 64 3.42 2.48 -12.13
N THR A 65 3.46 1.64 -13.15
CA THR A 65 3.44 2.07 -14.55
C THR A 65 2.10 1.72 -15.16
N ALA A 66 1.41 2.72 -15.70
CA ALA A 66 0.05 2.55 -16.23
C ALA A 66 -0.02 2.00 -17.65
N GLU A 67 1.12 1.74 -18.30
CA GLU A 67 1.20 1.25 -19.68
C GLU A 67 0.45 2.15 -20.68
N GLY A 68 0.54 3.48 -20.48
CA GLY A 68 -0.10 4.47 -21.35
C GLY A 68 -1.58 4.76 -21.04
N ALA A 69 -2.16 4.14 -20.04
CA ALA A 69 -3.54 4.42 -19.64
C ALA A 69 -3.67 5.83 -19.05
N ALA A 70 -4.74 6.53 -19.42
CA ALA A 70 -5.07 7.81 -18.83
C ALA A 70 -5.56 7.64 -17.38
N ASN A 71 -5.33 8.64 -16.54
CA ASN A 71 -5.70 8.57 -15.11
C ASN A 71 -7.20 8.35 -14.90
N ASP A 72 -8.03 8.95 -15.73
CA ASP A 72 -9.49 8.80 -15.67
C ASP A 72 -10.02 7.49 -16.28
N SER A 73 -9.16 6.70 -16.90
CA SER A 73 -9.49 5.39 -17.45
C SER A 73 -9.10 4.23 -16.53
N MET A 74 -8.66 4.53 -15.31
CA MET A 74 -8.33 3.54 -14.30
C MET A 74 -9.26 3.67 -13.09
N LYS A 75 -9.48 2.56 -12.40
CA LYS A 75 -10.28 2.53 -11.17
C LYS A 75 -9.60 1.68 -10.11
N MET A 76 -9.64 2.18 -8.88
CA MET A 76 -9.29 1.40 -7.69
C MET A 76 -10.55 0.91 -7.00
N TRP A 77 -10.54 -0.37 -6.65
CA TRP A 77 -11.60 -1.02 -5.88
C TRP A 77 -11.07 -1.37 -4.50
N CYS A 78 -11.87 -1.10 -3.48
CA CYS A 78 -11.62 -1.59 -2.13
C CYS A 78 -12.57 -2.74 -1.84
N ASP A 79 -12.03 -3.95 -1.75
CA ASP A 79 -12.83 -5.16 -1.51
C ASP A 79 -13.10 -5.37 -0.02
N ASN A 80 -12.22 -4.89 0.84
CA ASN A 80 -12.38 -4.92 2.29
C ASN A 80 -11.50 -3.86 2.94
N SER A 81 -11.98 -3.28 4.04
CA SER A 81 -11.25 -2.32 4.84
C SER A 81 -11.74 -2.38 6.28
N ALA A 82 -10.83 -2.65 7.21
CA ALA A 82 -11.18 -2.74 8.63
C ALA A 82 -9.98 -2.46 9.53
N ILE A 83 -10.27 -1.89 10.71
CA ILE A 83 -9.33 -1.80 11.82
C ILE A 83 -9.52 -3.04 12.68
N THR A 84 -8.44 -3.77 12.93
CA THR A 84 -8.46 -5.03 13.65
C THR A 84 -7.47 -5.03 14.80
N SER A 85 -7.81 -5.77 15.86
CA SER A 85 -6.94 -6.15 16.95
C SER A 85 -7.25 -7.58 17.36
N GLU A 86 -6.64 -8.10 18.43
CA GLU A 86 -6.90 -9.47 18.91
C GLU A 86 -8.38 -9.73 19.21
N SER A 87 -9.12 -8.70 19.64
CA SER A 87 -10.50 -8.83 20.11
C SER A 87 -11.51 -7.98 19.33
N ASN A 88 -11.08 -7.24 18.30
CA ASN A 88 -11.93 -6.27 17.64
C ASN A 88 -11.78 -6.30 16.11
N TYR A 89 -12.89 -6.12 15.41
CA TYR A 89 -12.96 -5.92 13.97
C TYR A 89 -13.95 -4.80 13.70
N SER A 90 -13.47 -3.70 13.12
CA SER A 90 -14.29 -2.52 12.84
C SER A 90 -14.10 -2.07 11.40
N THR A 91 -15.15 -2.16 10.59
CA THR A 91 -15.14 -1.76 9.18
C THR A 91 -14.79 -0.27 9.04
N VAL A 92 -13.90 0.03 8.10
CA VAL A 92 -13.56 1.41 7.71
C VAL A 92 -14.23 1.73 6.37
N GLU A 93 -15.09 2.72 6.39
CA GLU A 93 -15.86 3.16 5.23
C GLU A 93 -15.11 4.24 4.42
N GLY A 94 -15.56 4.47 3.18
CA GLY A 94 -15.12 5.59 2.38
C GLY A 94 -13.67 5.51 1.89
N VAL A 95 -13.14 4.31 1.69
CA VAL A 95 -11.83 4.12 1.05
C VAL A 95 -11.94 4.38 -0.44
N SER A 96 -11.10 5.25 -0.95
CA SER A 96 -11.04 5.59 -2.37
C SER A 96 -9.61 5.77 -2.84
N GLY A 97 -9.40 5.63 -4.15
CA GLY A 97 -8.13 5.87 -4.80
C GLY A 97 -8.26 6.91 -5.90
N SER A 98 -7.25 7.73 -6.05
CA SER A 98 -7.11 8.66 -7.17
C SER A 98 -5.76 8.46 -7.83
N PHE A 99 -5.69 8.74 -9.14
CA PHE A 99 -4.49 8.54 -9.94
C PHE A 99 -3.94 9.88 -10.38
N SER A 100 -2.63 10.04 -10.32
CA SER A 100 -1.92 11.17 -10.86
C SER A 100 -0.60 10.74 -11.48
N ASN A 101 -0.04 11.59 -12.35
CA ASN A 101 1.22 11.30 -13.01
C ASN A 101 2.39 11.62 -12.10
N VAL A 102 3.43 10.79 -12.18
CA VAL A 102 4.72 11.02 -11.54
C VAL A 102 5.84 10.89 -12.57
N SER A 103 6.95 11.56 -12.31
CA SER A 103 8.18 11.42 -13.10
C SER A 103 9.35 11.49 -12.14
N THR A 104 10.16 10.45 -12.13
CA THR A 104 11.29 10.32 -11.21
C THR A 104 12.48 9.66 -11.91
N PRO A 105 13.72 10.06 -11.58
CA PRO A 105 14.91 9.35 -12.08
C PRO A 105 15.14 8.01 -11.37
N GLU A 106 14.40 7.71 -10.30
CA GLU A 106 14.63 6.52 -9.46
C GLU A 106 13.95 5.27 -10.01
N SER A 107 12.94 5.42 -10.87
CA SER A 107 12.19 4.30 -11.40
C SER A 107 11.49 4.66 -12.71
N THR A 108 10.91 3.63 -13.36
CA THR A 108 10.06 3.80 -14.53
C THR A 108 8.61 4.11 -14.17
N ALA A 109 8.27 4.26 -12.89
CA ALA A 109 6.93 4.62 -12.47
C ALA A 109 6.47 5.94 -13.11
N ASP A 110 5.28 5.93 -13.68
CA ASP A 110 4.67 7.11 -14.30
C ASP A 110 3.34 7.50 -13.65
N THR A 111 2.86 6.70 -12.72
CA THR A 111 1.56 6.86 -12.08
C THR A 111 1.65 6.55 -10.58
N VAL A 112 0.91 7.31 -9.80
CA VAL A 112 0.69 7.03 -8.38
C VAL A 112 -0.80 6.86 -8.11
N CYS A 113 -1.15 5.81 -7.36
CA CYS A 113 -2.46 5.67 -6.75
C CYS A 113 -2.39 6.21 -5.32
N SER A 114 -3.15 7.27 -5.05
CA SER A 114 -3.29 7.85 -3.73
C SER A 114 -4.53 7.27 -3.04
N ILE A 115 -4.32 6.54 -1.95
CA ILE A 115 -5.35 5.79 -1.22
C ILE A 115 -5.70 6.58 0.03
N CYS A 116 -6.96 6.90 0.18
CA CYS A 116 -7.50 7.70 1.30
C CYS A 116 -8.76 7.04 1.85
N ALA A 117 -9.14 7.44 3.06
CA ALA A 117 -10.43 7.09 3.66
C ALA A 117 -11.08 8.34 4.28
N THR A 118 -12.42 8.36 4.28
CA THR A 118 -13.20 9.45 4.88
C THR A 118 -13.79 9.08 6.24
N ASP A 119 -13.61 7.84 6.68
CA ASP A 119 -14.12 7.36 7.96
C ASP A 119 -13.52 8.14 9.15
N GLU A 120 -14.33 8.40 10.17
CA GLU A 120 -13.92 9.10 11.40
C GLU A 120 -13.16 8.21 12.40
N LYS A 121 -12.99 6.93 12.08
CA LYS A 121 -12.30 5.97 12.98
C LYS A 121 -10.80 6.23 13.02
N SER A 122 -10.20 5.80 14.12
CA SER A 122 -8.75 5.88 14.34
C SER A 122 -8.16 4.50 14.60
N ILE A 123 -6.90 4.35 14.18
CA ILE A 123 -6.11 3.16 14.52
C ILE A 123 -5.55 3.39 15.93
N GLY A 124 -6.01 2.60 16.89
CA GLY A 124 -5.51 2.66 18.26
C GLY A 124 -4.13 2.02 18.40
N GLU A 125 -3.55 2.11 19.59
CA GLU A 125 -2.24 1.49 19.89
C GLU A 125 -2.26 -0.01 19.56
N ASN A 126 -1.29 -0.47 18.79
CA ASN A 126 -1.12 -1.85 18.31
C ASN A 126 -2.27 -2.39 17.44
N GLU A 127 -3.20 -1.54 17.05
CA GLU A 127 -4.23 -1.91 16.09
C GLU A 127 -3.70 -1.81 14.66
N MET A 128 -4.35 -2.53 13.75
CA MET A 128 -3.99 -2.60 12.33
C MET A 128 -5.17 -2.18 11.46
N TRP A 129 -4.92 -1.32 10.49
CA TRP A 129 -5.85 -1.03 9.40
C TRP A 129 -5.49 -1.89 8.20
N LYS A 130 -6.33 -2.86 7.88
CA LYS A 130 -6.15 -3.80 6.76
C LYS A 130 -7.04 -3.41 5.61
N ILE A 131 -6.46 -3.30 4.41
CA ILE A 131 -7.13 -2.81 3.21
C ILE A 131 -6.83 -3.76 2.05
N GLN A 132 -7.88 -4.29 1.41
CA GLN A 132 -7.76 -5.15 0.22
C GLN A 132 -8.13 -4.35 -1.02
N LEU A 133 -7.22 -4.21 -1.95
CA LEU A 133 -7.30 -3.28 -3.06
C LEU A 133 -7.06 -3.95 -4.41
N ARG A 134 -7.74 -3.43 -5.44
CA ARG A 134 -7.53 -3.81 -6.84
C ARG A 134 -7.53 -2.58 -7.71
N ILE A 135 -6.69 -2.57 -8.75
CA ILE A 135 -6.65 -1.53 -9.77
C ILE A 135 -6.86 -2.19 -11.14
N ASN A 136 -7.73 -1.63 -11.96
CA ASN A 136 -7.91 -2.07 -13.35
C ASN A 136 -8.11 -0.87 -14.27
N LYS A 137 -7.88 -1.11 -15.57
CA LYS A 137 -8.22 -0.15 -16.63
C LYS A 137 -9.67 -0.36 -17.06
N SER A 138 -10.32 0.68 -17.57
CA SER A 138 -11.71 0.61 -18.01
C SER A 138 -11.93 -0.35 -19.19
N ASP A 139 -10.92 -0.55 -20.02
CA ASP A 139 -10.95 -1.51 -21.13
C ASP A 139 -10.43 -2.91 -20.78
N TRP A 140 -10.05 -3.13 -19.51
CA TRP A 140 -9.49 -4.38 -18.99
C TRP A 140 -8.22 -4.87 -19.68
N SER A 141 -7.48 -3.97 -20.33
CA SER A 141 -6.17 -4.30 -20.88
C SER A 141 -5.14 -4.55 -19.78
N ASP A 142 -4.07 -5.24 -20.12
CA ASP A 142 -3.07 -5.66 -19.15
C ASP A 142 -2.16 -4.51 -18.68
N PHE A 143 -1.74 -4.61 -17.43
CA PHE A 143 -0.53 -3.99 -16.90
C PHE A 143 0.65 -4.95 -17.02
N ASP A 144 1.86 -4.44 -17.14
CA ASP A 144 3.07 -5.18 -16.86
C ASP A 144 3.49 -4.92 -15.40
N LEU A 145 3.33 -5.91 -14.55
CA LEU A 145 3.61 -5.75 -13.12
C LEU A 145 5.11 -5.70 -12.82
N SER A 146 5.95 -6.14 -13.76
CA SER A 146 7.41 -6.21 -13.55
C SER A 146 8.07 -4.85 -13.41
N ASN A 147 7.44 -3.78 -13.90
CA ASN A 147 7.93 -2.41 -13.84
C ASN A 147 7.22 -1.55 -12.79
N ASP A 148 6.42 -2.15 -11.92
CA ASP A 148 5.69 -1.45 -10.87
C ASP A 148 6.58 -1.24 -9.65
N TYR A 149 6.94 0.00 -9.36
CA TYR A 149 7.90 0.40 -8.34
C TYR A 149 7.52 -0.09 -6.93
N SER A 150 6.24 0.00 -6.59
CA SER A 150 5.73 -0.40 -5.27
C SER A 150 5.36 -1.87 -5.16
N ALA A 151 5.40 -2.64 -6.25
CA ALA A 151 4.90 -4.01 -6.28
C ALA A 151 5.63 -4.91 -5.25
N GLY A 152 4.91 -5.37 -4.26
CA GLY A 152 5.43 -6.24 -3.20
C GLY A 152 6.52 -5.62 -2.34
N ASN A 153 6.75 -4.31 -2.43
CA ASN A 153 7.86 -3.64 -1.75
C ASN A 153 7.36 -2.47 -0.89
N ALA A 154 7.24 -2.71 0.41
CA ALA A 154 6.75 -1.70 1.35
C ALA A 154 7.68 -0.49 1.47
N GLU A 155 8.98 -0.62 1.23
CA GLU A 155 9.91 0.51 1.24
C GLU A 155 9.66 1.49 0.09
N HIS A 156 8.98 1.04 -0.96
CA HIS A 156 8.57 1.85 -2.10
C HIS A 156 7.11 2.35 -1.98
N ILE A 157 6.50 2.22 -0.82
CA ILE A 157 5.21 2.81 -0.49
C ILE A 157 5.45 4.03 0.38
N THR A 158 4.82 5.15 0.02
CA THR A 158 4.87 6.37 0.82
C THR A 158 3.60 6.47 1.65
N VAL A 159 3.73 6.73 2.94
CA VAL A 159 2.60 7.05 3.81
C VAL A 159 2.76 8.49 4.30
N LYS A 160 1.71 9.28 4.10
CA LYS A 160 1.62 10.65 4.63
C LYS A 160 0.58 10.68 5.74
N ASN A 161 0.86 11.45 6.78
CA ASN A 161 -0.05 11.77 7.86
C ASN A 161 -0.22 13.28 7.94
N ASN A 162 -1.42 13.80 7.73
CA ASN A 162 -1.70 15.23 7.63
C ASN A 162 -0.79 15.94 6.60
N GLY A 163 -0.59 15.32 5.44
CA GLY A 163 0.24 15.86 4.36
C GLY A 163 1.76 15.73 4.56
N LYS A 164 2.19 15.14 5.66
CA LYS A 164 3.61 14.94 6.00
C LYS A 164 4.03 13.51 5.74
N VAL A 165 5.14 13.29 5.04
CA VAL A 165 5.70 11.95 4.86
C VAL A 165 6.15 11.41 6.20
N VAL A 166 5.59 10.27 6.60
CA VAL A 166 5.94 9.56 7.85
C VAL A 166 6.58 8.21 7.57
N LEU A 167 6.37 7.64 6.39
CA LEU A 167 7.00 6.41 5.93
C LEU A 167 7.36 6.53 4.45
N GLY A 168 8.46 5.91 4.06
CA GLY A 168 8.92 5.88 2.70
C GLY A 168 9.46 7.23 2.24
N LYS A 169 9.57 7.36 0.92
CA LYS A 169 10.04 8.56 0.24
C LYS A 169 9.06 8.91 -0.86
N GLU A 170 8.63 10.15 -0.92
CA GLU A 170 7.85 10.65 -2.04
C GLU A 170 8.75 10.83 -3.27
N ILE A 171 8.38 10.20 -4.38
CA ILE A 171 9.14 10.26 -5.64
C ILE A 171 8.50 11.18 -6.66
#